data_d25901b1fedba66328beb8343e63f1d4
#
_entry.id   d25901b1fedba66328beb8343e63f1d4
#
_cell.length_a   1.000
_cell.length_b   1.000
_cell.length_c   1.000
_cell.angle_alpha   90.00
_cell.angle_beta   90.00
_cell.angle_gamma   90.00
#
_symmetry.space_group_name_H-M   'P 1'
#
loop_
_entity.id
_entity.type
_entity.pdbx_description
1 polymer ?
#
loop_
_entity_poly.entity_id
_entity_poly.type
_entity_poly.pdbx_seq_one_letter_code
_entity_poly.pdbx_strand_id
1 'polypeptide(L)'
;MIHEHPPDCPLSIHDLTVAYQRKPVIWDVDLDLPEGKLVGVIGPNGAGKSTLLKACLDLIPKTSGWVHVYGKPYREHRELVGYVPQRESVDWDFPVSVADVVAMGTYRRLGWFRPVGAAEKAAAMEALEKVGIASLADRQIRQLSGGQQQRVFLARALVQEARLYFMDEPFAAVDAATEQAIVRLLKELRDAGRTCVVVHHDLSTVTQYFDWVVLLNLRVVAAGPVGEVFHEENLRKTYGGKLSLLDHAAEAVRRG
;
A
#
# COMPACT_ATOMS: atom_id res chain seq x y z
N MET A 1 -1.09 -30.13 -6.15
CA MET A 1 -0.35 -30.10 -4.88
C MET A 1 -0.91 -28.96 -4.06
N ILE A 2 -1.41 -29.23 -2.86
CA ILE A 2 -1.85 -28.18 -1.92
C ILE A 2 -0.55 -27.61 -1.38
N HIS A 3 -0.15 -26.43 -1.83
CA HIS A 3 0.95 -25.69 -1.21
C HIS A 3 0.47 -25.27 0.19
N GLU A 4 0.98 -25.93 1.21
CA GLU A 4 0.81 -25.49 2.59
C GLU A 4 1.57 -24.16 2.74
N HIS A 5 0.82 -23.05 2.73
CA HIS A 5 1.40 -21.75 3.04
C HIS A 5 1.61 -21.64 4.55
N PRO A 6 2.70 -21.02 5.00
CA PRO A 6 2.88 -20.76 6.42
C PRO A 6 1.66 -19.98 6.93
N PRO A 7 1.02 -20.39 8.04
CA PRO A 7 -0.16 -19.71 8.59
C PRO A 7 0.13 -18.25 8.96
N ASP A 8 1.38 -17.89 9.09
CA ASP A 8 1.86 -16.54 9.44
C ASP A 8 2.19 -15.66 8.23
N CYS A 9 1.98 -16.14 6.98
CA CYS A 9 2.21 -15.33 5.79
C CYS A 9 1.15 -14.23 5.68
N PRO A 10 1.51 -12.94 5.75
CA PRO A 10 0.55 -11.83 5.72
C PRO A 10 -0.19 -11.73 4.40
N LEU A 11 0.45 -12.12 3.29
CA LEU A 11 -0.16 -12.15 1.96
C LEU A 11 0.42 -13.29 1.14
N SER A 12 -0.45 -14.18 0.67
CA SER A 12 -0.14 -15.25 -0.28
C SER A 12 -1.02 -15.09 -1.52
N ILE A 13 -0.39 -15.13 -2.69
CA ILE A 13 -1.02 -15.01 -4.01
C ILE A 13 -0.59 -16.22 -4.83
N HIS A 14 -1.53 -16.88 -5.51
CA HIS A 14 -1.24 -18.04 -6.35
C HIS A 14 -2.01 -17.99 -7.66
N ASP A 15 -1.31 -18.18 -8.78
CA ASP A 15 -1.81 -18.20 -10.16
C ASP A 15 -2.72 -16.98 -10.48
N LEU A 16 -2.48 -15.83 -9.83
CA LEU A 16 -3.37 -14.68 -9.95
C LEU A 16 -3.30 -14.08 -11.35
N THR A 17 -4.44 -14.07 -12.03
CA THR A 17 -4.63 -13.38 -13.29
C THR A 17 -5.80 -12.42 -13.19
N VAL A 18 -5.60 -11.18 -13.66
CA VAL A 18 -6.63 -10.15 -13.79
C VAL A 18 -6.62 -9.62 -15.21
N ALA A 19 -7.79 -9.59 -15.87
CA ALA A 19 -7.94 -9.07 -17.22
C ALA A 19 -9.09 -8.07 -17.31
N TYR A 20 -8.90 -7.00 -18.08
CA TYR A 20 -9.96 -6.09 -18.49
C TYR A 20 -10.26 -6.33 -19.97
N GLN A 21 -11.54 -6.59 -20.30
CA GLN A 21 -11.98 -6.81 -21.69
C GLN A 21 -11.08 -7.81 -22.46
N ARG A 22 -10.75 -8.95 -21.85
CA ARG A 22 -9.88 -10.02 -22.36
C ARG A 22 -8.39 -9.66 -22.50
N LYS A 23 -7.96 -8.47 -22.06
CA LYS A 23 -6.55 -8.10 -22.05
C LYS A 23 -5.99 -8.28 -20.63
N PRO A 24 -5.04 -9.19 -20.40
CA PRO A 24 -4.42 -9.36 -19.10
C PRO A 24 -3.67 -8.08 -18.69
N VAL A 25 -3.84 -7.66 -17.43
CA VAL A 25 -3.11 -6.58 -16.79
C VAL A 25 -2.20 -7.13 -15.69
N ILE A 26 -2.59 -8.27 -15.12
CA ILE A 26 -1.77 -9.13 -14.28
C ILE A 26 -1.95 -10.54 -14.81
N TRP A 27 -0.85 -11.26 -14.91
CA TRP A 27 -0.86 -12.60 -15.45
C TRP A 27 0.02 -13.52 -14.63
N ASP A 28 -0.59 -14.61 -14.09
CA ASP A 28 0.13 -15.74 -13.51
C ASP A 28 1.11 -15.28 -12.42
N VAL A 29 0.56 -14.56 -11.41
CA VAL A 29 1.32 -14.01 -10.31
C VAL A 29 1.29 -14.97 -9.13
N ASP A 30 2.48 -15.42 -8.72
CA ASP A 30 2.76 -16.12 -7.48
C ASP A 30 3.61 -15.21 -6.58
N LEU A 31 3.20 -15.04 -5.33
CA LEU A 31 3.89 -14.17 -4.38
C LEU A 31 3.51 -14.51 -2.94
N ASP A 32 4.52 -14.75 -2.11
CA ASP A 32 4.39 -14.81 -0.65
C ASP A 32 5.20 -13.68 -0.03
N LEU A 33 4.59 -12.91 0.88
CA LEU A 33 5.27 -11.81 1.55
C LEU A 33 5.65 -12.17 2.99
N PRO A 34 6.83 -11.76 3.45
CA PRO A 34 7.25 -11.95 4.85
C PRO A 34 6.51 -10.97 5.77
N GLU A 35 6.27 -11.39 7.02
CA GLU A 35 5.67 -10.53 8.06
C GLU A 35 6.67 -9.47 8.56
N GLY A 36 6.13 -8.31 9.01
CA GLY A 36 6.93 -7.24 9.61
C GLY A 36 7.91 -6.57 8.65
N LYS A 37 7.55 -6.44 7.38
CA LYS A 37 8.39 -5.79 6.36
C LYS A 37 7.71 -4.60 5.72
N LEU A 38 8.53 -3.63 5.33
CA LEU A 38 8.13 -2.56 4.42
C LEU A 38 8.46 -3.00 3.00
N VAL A 39 7.41 -3.35 2.24
CA VAL A 39 7.49 -3.96 0.91
C VAL A 39 7.18 -2.92 -0.16
N GLY A 40 8.11 -2.70 -1.10
CA GLY A 40 7.90 -1.87 -2.27
C GLY A 40 7.39 -2.68 -3.47
N VAL A 41 6.25 -2.32 -4.05
CA VAL A 41 5.78 -2.85 -5.34
C VAL A 41 6.22 -1.89 -6.43
N ILE A 42 7.20 -2.30 -7.23
CA ILE A 42 7.95 -1.46 -8.16
C ILE A 42 7.73 -1.95 -9.59
N GLY A 43 7.57 -1.03 -10.53
CA GLY A 43 7.41 -1.36 -11.94
C GLY A 43 6.98 -0.15 -12.77
N PRO A 44 7.02 -0.25 -14.11
CA PRO A 44 6.64 0.85 -14.99
C PRO A 44 5.16 1.22 -14.88
N ASN A 45 4.78 2.36 -15.45
CA ASN A 45 3.37 2.73 -15.58
C ASN A 45 2.65 1.70 -16.45
N GLY A 46 1.47 1.25 -15.98
CA GLY A 46 0.73 0.16 -16.64
C GLY A 46 1.21 -1.26 -16.29
N ALA A 47 2.19 -1.44 -15.41
CA ALA A 47 2.68 -2.75 -14.98
C ALA A 47 1.67 -3.60 -14.20
N GLY A 48 0.55 -3.01 -13.76
CA GLY A 48 -0.47 -3.70 -12.97
C GLY A 48 -0.36 -3.52 -11.45
N LYS A 49 0.48 -2.61 -10.95
CA LYS A 49 0.71 -2.39 -9.51
C LYS A 49 -0.57 -2.11 -8.71
N SER A 50 -1.32 -1.09 -9.08
CA SER A 50 -2.62 -0.76 -8.44
C SER A 50 -3.67 -1.85 -8.67
N THR A 51 -3.61 -2.54 -9.82
CA THR A 51 -4.47 -3.69 -10.11
C THR A 51 -4.19 -4.85 -9.17
N LEU A 52 -2.91 -5.13 -8.86
CA LEU A 52 -2.50 -6.14 -7.89
C LEU A 52 -3.09 -5.83 -6.51
N LEU A 53 -2.92 -4.61 -6.01
CA LEU A 53 -3.47 -4.21 -4.72
C LEU A 53 -5.01 -4.34 -4.71
N LYS A 54 -5.69 -3.87 -5.76
CA LYS A 54 -7.15 -3.95 -5.87
C LYS A 54 -7.64 -5.40 -5.92
N ALA A 55 -6.91 -6.30 -6.59
CA ALA A 55 -7.25 -7.73 -6.64
C ALA A 55 -7.06 -8.39 -5.26
N CYS A 56 -6.00 -8.04 -4.52
CA CYS A 56 -5.77 -8.51 -3.15
C CYS A 56 -6.90 -8.09 -2.20
N LEU A 57 -7.52 -6.95 -2.44
CA LEU A 57 -8.61 -6.37 -1.65
C LEU A 57 -10.01 -6.79 -2.14
N ASP A 58 -10.12 -7.71 -3.09
CA ASP A 58 -11.40 -8.07 -3.76
C ASP A 58 -12.18 -6.86 -4.31
N LEU A 59 -11.50 -5.76 -4.65
CA LEU A 59 -12.12 -4.56 -5.26
C LEU A 59 -12.36 -4.73 -6.76
N ILE A 60 -11.71 -5.70 -7.38
CA ILE A 60 -11.88 -6.07 -8.80
C ILE A 60 -11.95 -7.60 -8.91
N PRO A 61 -12.69 -8.12 -9.91
CA PRO A 61 -12.77 -9.56 -10.12
C PRO A 61 -11.44 -10.14 -10.58
N LYS A 62 -11.09 -11.30 -10.04
CA LYS A 62 -9.97 -12.13 -10.50
C LYS A 62 -10.44 -13.04 -11.64
N THR A 63 -9.65 -13.20 -12.70
CA THR A 63 -9.93 -14.14 -13.80
C THR A 63 -9.59 -15.56 -13.39
N SER A 64 -8.45 -15.73 -12.70
CA SER A 64 -8.02 -17.00 -12.09
C SER A 64 -7.15 -16.74 -10.87
N GLY A 65 -6.82 -17.81 -10.16
CA GLY A 65 -5.99 -17.76 -8.97
C GLY A 65 -6.72 -17.32 -7.71
N TRP A 66 -5.97 -17.24 -6.62
CA TRP A 66 -6.51 -16.83 -5.32
C TRP A 66 -5.53 -15.94 -4.56
N VAL A 67 -6.07 -15.23 -3.57
CA VAL A 67 -5.33 -14.36 -2.65
C VAL A 67 -5.78 -14.66 -1.23
N HIS A 68 -4.84 -14.98 -0.37
CA HIS A 68 -5.05 -15.18 1.05
C HIS A 68 -4.30 -14.14 1.88
N VAL A 69 -4.93 -13.69 2.94
CA VAL A 69 -4.40 -12.83 3.98
C VAL A 69 -4.34 -13.63 5.26
N TYR A 70 -3.13 -13.86 5.79
CA TYR A 70 -2.93 -14.75 6.96
C TYR A 70 -3.65 -16.10 6.80
N GLY A 71 -3.47 -16.74 5.64
CA GLY A 71 -3.98 -18.08 5.32
C GLY A 71 -5.45 -18.16 4.96
N LYS A 72 -6.19 -17.04 4.91
CA LYS A 72 -7.62 -17.03 4.56
C LYS A 72 -7.95 -16.02 3.47
N PRO A 73 -9.08 -16.21 2.73
CA PRO A 73 -9.57 -15.20 1.79
C PRO A 73 -9.72 -13.83 2.45
N TYR A 74 -9.39 -12.76 1.72
CA TYR A 74 -9.50 -11.39 2.23
C TYR A 74 -10.83 -11.09 2.93
N ARG A 75 -11.94 -11.62 2.43
CA ARG A 75 -13.29 -11.38 3.00
C ARG A 75 -13.43 -11.83 4.44
N GLU A 76 -12.67 -12.83 4.86
CA GLU A 76 -12.68 -13.36 6.21
C GLU A 76 -11.73 -12.63 7.15
N HIS A 77 -10.69 -11.98 6.59
CA HIS A 77 -9.64 -11.27 7.34
C HIS A 77 -9.55 -9.78 7.03
N ARG A 78 -10.65 -9.19 6.58
CA ARG A 78 -10.69 -7.76 6.25
C ARG A 78 -10.28 -6.85 7.42
N GLU A 79 -10.54 -7.25 8.68
CA GLU A 79 -10.18 -6.49 9.90
C GLU A 79 -8.66 -6.39 10.07
N LEU A 80 -7.92 -7.31 9.49
CA LEU A 80 -6.46 -7.31 9.53
C LEU A 80 -5.83 -6.37 8.49
N VAL A 81 -6.63 -5.79 7.58
CA VAL A 81 -6.13 -5.05 6.43
C VAL A 81 -6.54 -3.59 6.46
N GLY A 82 -5.55 -2.69 6.39
CA GLY A 82 -5.72 -1.26 6.15
C GLY A 82 -5.45 -0.93 4.68
N TYR A 83 -6.17 0.04 4.12
CA TYR A 83 -5.98 0.46 2.72
C TYR A 83 -5.96 1.98 2.58
N VAL A 84 -4.90 2.46 1.95
CA VAL A 84 -4.73 3.85 1.50
C VAL A 84 -4.82 3.85 -0.02
N PRO A 85 -5.92 4.33 -0.61
CA PRO A 85 -6.11 4.39 -2.05
C PRO A 85 -5.25 5.48 -2.68
N GLN A 86 -5.01 5.36 -4.00
CA GLN A 86 -4.46 6.44 -4.79
C GLN A 86 -5.38 7.66 -4.76
N ARG A 87 -4.81 8.85 -4.60
CA ARG A 87 -5.54 10.10 -4.40
C ARG A 87 -6.57 10.38 -5.50
N GLU A 88 -6.22 10.15 -6.76
CA GLU A 88 -7.09 10.40 -7.91
C GLU A 88 -8.34 9.49 -7.96
N SER A 89 -8.35 8.42 -7.19
CA SER A 89 -9.49 7.47 -7.12
C SER A 89 -10.55 7.86 -6.09
N VAL A 90 -10.36 8.96 -5.36
CA VAL A 90 -11.24 9.40 -4.26
C VAL A 90 -12.07 10.61 -4.69
N ASP A 91 -13.37 10.60 -4.37
CA ASP A 91 -14.23 11.77 -4.48
C ASP A 91 -13.95 12.71 -3.30
N TRP A 92 -13.32 13.86 -3.57
CA TRP A 92 -12.94 14.85 -2.59
C TRP A 92 -14.01 15.92 -2.34
N ASP A 93 -15.08 15.98 -3.14
CA ASP A 93 -16.11 16.99 -3.02
C ASP A 93 -17.16 16.67 -1.95
N PHE A 94 -17.02 15.51 -1.29
CA PHE A 94 -17.93 15.10 -0.24
C PHE A 94 -17.80 16.02 1.01
N PRO A 95 -18.91 16.59 1.53
CA PRO A 95 -18.89 17.62 2.59
C PRO A 95 -18.73 17.01 3.99
N VAL A 96 -17.56 16.41 4.27
CA VAL A 96 -17.21 15.82 5.57
C VAL A 96 -16.00 16.50 6.19
N SER A 97 -15.92 16.50 7.52
CA SER A 97 -14.73 16.96 8.22
C SER A 97 -13.58 15.94 8.13
N VAL A 98 -12.37 16.42 8.33
CA VAL A 98 -11.16 15.57 8.41
C VAL A 98 -11.31 14.54 9.52
N ALA A 99 -11.77 14.95 10.71
CA ALA A 99 -11.98 14.06 11.84
C ALA A 99 -13.01 12.95 11.54
N ASP A 100 -14.11 13.30 10.84
CA ASP A 100 -15.12 12.31 10.45
C ASP A 100 -14.57 11.29 9.48
N VAL A 101 -13.78 11.72 8.46
CA VAL A 101 -13.14 10.79 7.51
C VAL A 101 -12.21 9.82 8.23
N VAL A 102 -11.42 10.29 9.19
CA VAL A 102 -10.53 9.41 9.97
C VAL A 102 -11.34 8.47 10.86
N ALA A 103 -12.39 8.98 11.54
CA ALA A 103 -13.27 8.17 12.37
C ALA A 103 -14.00 7.07 11.59
N MET A 104 -14.28 7.27 10.28
CA MET A 104 -14.83 6.20 9.41
C MET A 104 -13.92 4.94 9.38
N GLY A 105 -12.63 5.07 9.65
CA GLY A 105 -11.73 3.93 9.79
C GLY A 105 -12.14 2.97 10.92
N THR A 106 -12.85 3.45 11.92
CA THR A 106 -13.30 2.63 13.07
C THR A 106 -14.64 1.90 12.83
N TYR A 107 -15.39 2.26 11.78
CA TYR A 107 -16.76 1.74 11.54
C TYR A 107 -16.85 0.23 11.55
N ARG A 108 -15.81 -0.44 11.10
CA ARG A 108 -15.79 -1.88 11.07
C ARG A 108 -15.78 -2.50 12.46
N ARG A 109 -15.06 -1.91 13.43
CA ARG A 109 -15.01 -2.31 14.83
C ARG A 109 -16.33 -2.00 15.55
N LEU A 110 -16.99 -0.90 15.15
CA LEU A 110 -18.26 -0.48 15.73
C LEU A 110 -19.45 -1.30 15.24
N GLY A 111 -19.37 -1.82 13.99
CA GLY A 111 -20.53 -2.44 13.33
C GLY A 111 -21.59 -1.42 12.90
N TRP A 112 -22.72 -1.91 12.39
CA TRP A 112 -23.76 -1.07 11.75
C TRP A 112 -24.61 -0.26 12.74
N PHE A 113 -24.63 -0.61 14.02
CA PHE A 113 -25.61 -0.05 14.99
C PHE A 113 -25.00 0.84 16.06
N ARG A 114 -23.68 0.97 16.11
CA ARG A 114 -23.01 1.83 17.10
C ARG A 114 -22.56 3.13 16.46
N PRO A 115 -23.02 4.29 16.97
CA PRO A 115 -22.54 5.58 16.52
C PRO A 115 -21.05 5.78 16.90
N VAL A 116 -20.36 6.64 16.17
CA VAL A 116 -19.02 7.11 16.54
C VAL A 116 -19.09 7.82 17.88
N GLY A 117 -18.45 7.26 18.89
CA GLY A 117 -18.44 7.78 20.25
C GLY A 117 -17.20 8.63 20.56
N ALA A 118 -17.01 8.95 21.83
CA ALA A 118 -15.86 9.73 22.30
C ALA A 118 -14.54 8.98 22.10
N ALA A 119 -14.53 7.64 22.26
CA ALA A 119 -13.34 6.81 22.09
C ALA A 119 -12.84 6.82 20.63
N GLU A 120 -13.74 6.70 19.67
CA GLU A 120 -13.41 6.74 18.23
C GLU A 120 -12.91 8.13 17.81
N LYS A 121 -13.53 9.19 18.34
CA LYS A 121 -13.07 10.56 18.11
C LYS A 121 -11.67 10.79 18.70
N ALA A 122 -11.40 10.29 19.90
CA ALA A 122 -10.07 10.34 20.50
C ALA A 122 -9.03 9.59 19.67
N ALA A 123 -9.35 8.36 19.22
CA ALA A 123 -8.48 7.59 18.33
C ALA A 123 -8.23 8.30 16.98
N ALA A 124 -9.25 8.94 16.41
CA ALA A 124 -9.11 9.74 15.20
C ALA A 124 -8.16 10.93 15.43
N MET A 125 -8.29 11.65 16.55
CA MET A 125 -7.39 12.76 16.90
C MET A 125 -5.95 12.28 17.10
N GLU A 126 -5.72 11.20 17.81
CA GLU A 126 -4.39 10.61 17.98
C GLU A 126 -3.76 10.24 16.62
N ALA A 127 -4.54 9.64 15.71
CA ALA A 127 -4.05 9.33 14.38
C ALA A 127 -3.72 10.60 13.56
N LEU A 128 -4.52 11.67 13.69
CA LEU A 128 -4.25 12.96 13.06
C LEU A 128 -2.99 13.64 13.62
N GLU A 129 -2.71 13.47 14.92
CA GLU A 129 -1.46 13.91 15.56
C GLU A 129 -0.26 13.15 14.98
N LYS A 130 -0.34 11.82 14.88
CA LYS A 130 0.72 10.98 14.29
C LYS A 130 1.10 11.40 12.87
N VAL A 131 0.14 11.84 12.08
CA VAL A 131 0.40 12.34 10.71
C VAL A 131 0.59 13.87 10.63
N GLY A 132 0.60 14.58 11.77
CA GLY A 132 0.92 16.00 11.87
C GLY A 132 -0.12 16.96 11.28
N ILE A 133 -1.42 16.62 11.30
CA ILE A 133 -2.51 17.45 10.78
C ILE A 133 -3.71 17.59 11.76
N ALA A 134 -3.51 17.35 13.03
CA ALA A 134 -4.58 17.47 14.05
C ALA A 134 -5.24 18.84 14.08
N SER A 135 -4.51 19.92 13.80
CA SER A 135 -5.06 21.29 13.71
C SER A 135 -6.07 21.50 12.57
N LEU A 136 -6.19 20.53 11.66
CA LEU A 136 -7.12 20.58 10.53
C LEU A 136 -8.36 19.70 10.75
N ALA A 137 -8.53 19.11 11.94
CA ALA A 137 -9.57 18.12 12.24
C ALA A 137 -10.99 18.58 11.88
N ASP A 138 -11.32 19.84 12.11
CA ASP A 138 -12.67 20.42 11.85
C ASP A 138 -12.83 20.97 10.42
N ARG A 139 -11.77 20.98 9.61
CA ARG A 139 -11.86 21.45 8.23
C ARG A 139 -12.55 20.41 7.35
N GLN A 140 -13.22 20.90 6.31
CA GLN A 140 -13.74 20.02 5.25
C GLN A 140 -12.59 19.46 4.43
N ILE A 141 -12.65 18.16 4.08
CA ILE A 141 -11.58 17.47 3.36
C ILE A 141 -11.26 18.10 2.01
N ARG A 142 -12.25 18.68 1.32
CA ARG A 142 -12.08 19.39 0.03
C ARG A 142 -11.22 20.65 0.12
N GLN A 143 -11.05 21.23 1.33
CA GLN A 143 -10.28 22.46 1.56
C GLN A 143 -8.80 22.18 1.78
N LEU A 144 -8.41 20.91 1.81
CA LEU A 144 -7.04 20.49 2.06
C LEU A 144 -6.21 20.45 0.79
N SER A 145 -4.91 20.72 0.93
CA SER A 145 -3.92 20.41 -0.13
C SER A 145 -3.81 18.91 -0.39
N GLY A 146 -3.28 18.52 -1.56
CA GLY A 146 -3.10 17.11 -1.91
C GLY A 146 -2.31 16.31 -0.87
N GLY A 147 -1.21 16.86 -0.36
CA GLY A 147 -0.42 16.20 0.69
C GLY A 147 -1.15 16.11 2.04
N GLN A 148 -2.01 17.08 2.36
CA GLN A 148 -2.85 17.02 3.56
C GLN A 148 -3.94 15.95 3.41
N GLN A 149 -4.59 15.86 2.25
CA GLN A 149 -5.57 14.81 1.92
C GLN A 149 -4.93 13.42 2.03
N GLN A 150 -3.72 13.24 1.52
CA GLN A 150 -2.98 11.99 1.63
C GLN A 150 -2.75 11.59 3.10
N ARG A 151 -2.36 12.54 3.94
CA ARG A 151 -2.19 12.31 5.39
C ARG A 151 -3.50 11.96 6.10
N VAL A 152 -4.65 12.51 5.67
CA VAL A 152 -5.96 12.12 6.22
C VAL A 152 -6.26 10.64 5.93
N PHE A 153 -6.02 10.17 4.71
CA PHE A 153 -6.23 8.77 4.37
C PHE A 153 -5.25 7.83 5.08
N LEU A 154 -4.03 8.29 5.32
CA LEU A 154 -3.08 7.56 6.14
C LEU A 154 -3.57 7.45 7.59
N ALA A 155 -4.01 8.57 8.21
CA ALA A 155 -4.60 8.57 9.54
C ALA A 155 -5.83 7.63 9.62
N ARG A 156 -6.70 7.66 8.61
CA ARG A 156 -7.85 6.75 8.50
C ARG A 156 -7.44 5.27 8.48
N ALA A 157 -6.34 4.94 7.82
CA ALA A 157 -5.82 3.57 7.82
C ALA A 157 -5.23 3.20 9.18
N LEU A 158 -4.56 4.14 9.87
CA LEU A 158 -3.94 3.90 11.18
C LEU A 158 -4.97 3.55 12.26
N VAL A 159 -6.12 4.24 12.32
CA VAL A 159 -7.15 3.94 13.33
C VAL A 159 -7.78 2.54 13.19
N GLN A 160 -7.54 1.86 12.07
CA GLN A 160 -7.96 0.48 11.87
C GLN A 160 -7.10 -0.52 12.65
N GLU A 161 -5.89 -0.12 13.11
CA GLU A 161 -4.94 -0.97 13.82
C GLU A 161 -4.64 -2.29 13.08
N ALA A 162 -4.58 -2.23 11.75
CA ALA A 162 -4.39 -3.37 10.88
C ALA A 162 -3.02 -4.05 11.09
N ARG A 163 -2.89 -5.31 10.67
CA ARG A 163 -1.63 -6.04 10.64
C ARG A 163 -0.93 -5.93 9.28
N LEU A 164 -1.71 -5.80 8.20
CA LEU A 164 -1.27 -5.63 6.83
C LEU A 164 -1.84 -4.34 6.24
N TYR A 165 -0.98 -3.46 5.74
CA TYR A 165 -1.39 -2.21 5.09
C TYR A 165 -1.07 -2.26 3.61
N PHE A 166 -2.04 -1.94 2.76
CA PHE A 166 -1.83 -1.67 1.34
C PHE A 166 -1.90 -0.17 1.09
N MET A 167 -0.93 0.38 0.37
CA MET A 167 -0.86 1.81 0.07
C MET A 167 -0.53 2.01 -1.41
N ASP A 168 -1.42 2.69 -2.12
CA ASP A 168 -1.28 2.95 -3.54
C ASP A 168 -0.73 4.36 -3.76
N GLU A 169 0.58 4.46 -4.03
CA GLU A 169 1.33 5.69 -4.23
C GLU A 169 1.19 6.72 -3.09
N PRO A 170 1.47 6.37 -1.82
CA PRO A 170 1.26 7.26 -0.68
C PRO A 170 2.16 8.50 -0.69
N PHE A 171 3.20 8.52 -1.51
CA PHE A 171 4.16 9.62 -1.67
C PHE A 171 3.82 10.54 -2.85
N ALA A 172 2.77 10.26 -3.62
CA ALA A 172 2.42 11.06 -4.78
C ALA A 172 1.97 12.48 -4.39
N ALA A 173 2.46 13.48 -5.09
CA ALA A 173 2.08 14.89 -4.94
C ALA A 173 2.26 15.47 -3.51
N VAL A 174 3.21 14.93 -2.74
CA VAL A 174 3.60 15.47 -1.44
C VAL A 174 4.97 16.16 -1.53
N ASP A 175 5.23 17.13 -0.64
CA ASP A 175 6.55 17.73 -0.50
C ASP A 175 7.53 16.78 0.22
N ALA A 176 8.84 17.04 0.09
CA ALA A 176 9.88 16.20 0.67
C ALA A 176 9.77 16.04 2.20
N ALA A 177 9.33 17.07 2.92
CA ALA A 177 9.17 16.99 4.38
C ALA A 177 8.01 16.05 4.75
N THR A 178 6.91 16.13 4.00
CA THR A 178 5.75 15.22 4.15
C THR A 178 6.12 13.79 3.80
N GLU A 179 6.86 13.57 2.70
CA GLU A 179 7.34 12.26 2.30
C GLU A 179 8.19 11.62 3.41
N GLN A 180 9.16 12.35 3.96
CA GLN A 180 9.99 11.87 5.08
C GLN A 180 9.16 11.55 6.34
N ALA A 181 8.10 12.31 6.62
CA ALA A 181 7.21 12.03 7.73
C ALA A 181 6.42 10.72 7.50
N ILE A 182 5.93 10.49 6.28
CA ILE A 182 5.25 9.25 5.90
C ILE A 182 6.22 8.06 6.01
N VAL A 183 7.44 8.18 5.49
CA VAL A 183 8.46 7.12 5.58
C VAL A 183 8.77 6.74 7.03
N ARG A 184 8.95 7.74 7.92
CA ARG A 184 9.15 7.48 9.35
C ARG A 184 7.99 6.70 9.96
N LEU A 185 6.76 7.11 9.68
CA LEU A 185 5.55 6.43 10.16
C LEU A 185 5.48 4.98 9.66
N LEU A 186 5.81 4.73 8.38
CA LEU A 186 5.83 3.37 7.84
C LEU A 186 6.90 2.50 8.50
N LYS A 187 8.07 3.06 8.81
CA LYS A 187 9.11 2.37 9.56
C LYS A 187 8.68 2.06 11.00
N GLU A 188 7.99 2.98 11.66
CA GLU A 188 7.40 2.74 12.99
C GLU A 188 6.37 1.60 12.98
N LEU A 189 5.50 1.55 11.95
CA LEU A 189 4.55 0.44 11.76
C LEU A 189 5.28 -0.90 11.58
N ARG A 190 6.30 -0.93 10.72
CA ARG A 190 7.14 -2.12 10.51
C ARG A 190 7.82 -2.57 11.81
N ASP A 191 8.40 -1.64 12.55
CA ASP A 191 9.11 -1.91 13.81
C ASP A 191 8.14 -2.41 14.90
N ALA A 192 6.86 -2.05 14.80
CA ALA A 192 5.76 -2.61 15.58
C ALA A 192 5.24 -3.96 15.04
N GLY A 193 5.94 -4.60 14.08
CA GLY A 193 5.61 -5.90 13.52
C GLY A 193 4.51 -5.87 12.45
N ARG A 194 4.14 -4.69 11.93
CA ARG A 194 3.15 -4.58 10.85
C ARG A 194 3.81 -4.76 9.48
N THR A 195 3.09 -5.36 8.55
CA THR A 195 3.53 -5.45 7.15
C THR A 195 2.90 -4.31 6.35
N CYS A 196 3.71 -3.57 5.58
CA CYS A 196 3.23 -2.49 4.74
C CYS A 196 3.63 -2.76 3.29
N VAL A 197 2.65 -2.87 2.38
CA VAL A 197 2.83 -3.06 0.94
C VAL A 197 2.53 -1.75 0.23
N VAL A 198 3.54 -1.16 -0.36
CA VAL A 198 3.50 0.21 -0.90
C VAL A 198 3.82 0.19 -2.39
N VAL A 199 2.89 0.67 -3.21
CA VAL A 199 3.19 0.96 -4.63
C VAL A 199 4.07 2.20 -4.69
N HIS A 200 5.21 2.08 -5.38
CA HIS A 200 6.18 3.15 -5.49
C HIS A 200 6.76 3.23 -6.91
N HIS A 201 7.14 4.42 -7.36
CA HIS A 201 7.63 4.64 -8.71
C HIS A 201 9.01 5.31 -8.78
N ASP A 202 9.50 5.91 -7.69
CA ASP A 202 10.81 6.54 -7.65
C ASP A 202 11.90 5.52 -7.28
N LEU A 203 12.66 5.08 -8.27
CA LEU A 203 13.73 4.09 -8.11
C LEU A 203 14.88 4.59 -7.22
N SER A 204 15.08 5.89 -7.11
CA SER A 204 16.20 6.48 -6.36
C SER A 204 16.06 6.32 -4.84
N THR A 205 14.84 6.15 -4.35
CA THR A 205 14.53 6.05 -2.91
C THR A 205 14.27 4.61 -2.43
N VAL A 206 14.18 3.64 -3.37
CA VAL A 206 13.79 2.26 -3.05
C VAL A 206 14.68 1.64 -1.97
N THR A 207 16.00 1.73 -2.12
CA THR A 207 16.97 1.12 -1.19
C THR A 207 16.96 1.76 0.20
N GLN A 208 16.49 3.01 0.32
CA GLN A 208 16.40 3.74 1.58
C GLN A 208 15.08 3.48 2.33
N TYR A 209 14.00 3.18 1.58
CA TYR A 209 12.67 3.10 2.15
C TYR A 209 12.25 1.66 2.46
N PHE A 210 12.61 0.70 1.62
CA PHE A 210 12.04 -0.64 1.66
C PHE A 210 13.03 -1.70 2.14
N ASP A 211 12.52 -2.70 2.86
CA ASP A 211 13.28 -3.90 3.27
C ASP A 211 13.18 -4.99 2.20
N TRP A 212 12.04 -5.03 1.49
CA TRP A 212 11.66 -6.04 0.52
C TRP A 212 11.07 -5.39 -0.72
N VAL A 213 11.28 -5.96 -1.89
CA VAL A 213 10.72 -5.44 -3.13
C VAL A 213 10.05 -6.53 -3.95
N VAL A 214 9.01 -6.14 -4.66
CA VAL A 214 8.33 -6.91 -5.70
C VAL A 214 8.47 -6.13 -6.99
N LEU A 215 9.26 -6.64 -7.94
CA LEU A 215 9.41 -6.08 -9.27
C LEU A 215 8.32 -6.64 -10.17
N LEU A 216 7.42 -5.79 -10.63
CA LEU A 216 6.21 -6.17 -11.37
C LEU A 216 6.19 -5.54 -12.77
N ASN A 217 5.93 -6.38 -13.77
CA ASN A 217 5.56 -5.94 -15.12
C ASN A 217 4.64 -7.00 -15.75
N LEU A 218 3.32 -6.88 -15.56
CA LEU A 218 2.30 -7.88 -15.85
C LEU A 218 2.45 -9.18 -15.03
N ARG A 219 3.68 -9.59 -14.76
CA ARG A 219 4.10 -10.73 -13.91
C ARG A 219 5.08 -10.25 -12.86
N VAL A 220 5.26 -11.02 -11.82
CA VAL A 220 6.38 -10.82 -10.91
C VAL A 220 7.67 -11.21 -11.63
N VAL A 221 8.54 -10.23 -11.81
CA VAL A 221 9.88 -10.45 -12.41
C VAL A 221 10.84 -11.00 -11.36
N ALA A 222 10.78 -10.43 -10.16
CA ALA A 222 11.53 -10.88 -9.00
C ALA A 222 10.88 -10.33 -7.72
N ALA A 223 10.99 -11.07 -6.61
CA ALA A 223 10.57 -10.63 -5.29
C ALA A 223 11.57 -11.13 -4.24
N GLY A 224 11.93 -10.29 -3.26
CA GLY A 224 12.91 -10.64 -2.26
C GLY A 224 13.45 -9.43 -1.48
N PRO A 225 14.43 -9.65 -0.58
CA PRO A 225 15.14 -8.58 0.10
C PRO A 225 15.69 -7.56 -0.90
N VAL A 226 15.60 -6.27 -0.57
CA VAL A 226 15.98 -5.20 -1.51
C VAL A 226 17.42 -5.34 -1.99
N GLY A 227 18.36 -5.70 -1.12
CA GLY A 227 19.77 -5.88 -1.48
C GLY A 227 20.06 -7.04 -2.44
N GLU A 228 19.15 -8.02 -2.53
CA GLU A 228 19.29 -9.19 -3.41
C GLU A 228 18.56 -9.04 -4.74
N VAL A 229 17.44 -8.31 -4.73
CA VAL A 229 16.52 -8.25 -5.89
C VAL A 229 16.68 -6.95 -6.67
N PHE A 230 16.98 -5.82 -6.00
CA PHE A 230 17.02 -4.51 -6.62
C PHE A 230 18.37 -4.23 -7.27
N HIS A 231 18.64 -4.88 -8.41
CA HIS A 231 19.86 -4.71 -9.19
C HIS A 231 19.55 -4.52 -10.68
N GLU A 232 20.56 -4.08 -11.43
CA GLU A 232 20.42 -3.65 -12.82
C GLU A 232 19.76 -4.70 -13.73
N GLU A 233 20.11 -5.97 -13.61
CA GLU A 233 19.55 -7.03 -14.46
C GLU A 233 18.05 -7.18 -14.29
N ASN A 234 17.56 -7.23 -13.03
CA ASN A 234 16.14 -7.33 -12.74
C ASN A 234 15.39 -6.06 -13.15
N LEU A 235 16.00 -4.89 -12.97
CA LEU A 235 15.42 -3.62 -13.41
C LEU A 235 15.31 -3.56 -14.94
N ARG A 236 16.32 -4.02 -15.68
CA ARG A 236 16.25 -4.13 -17.15
C ARG A 236 15.11 -5.06 -17.60
N LYS A 237 14.94 -6.21 -16.96
CA LYS A 237 13.82 -7.12 -17.24
C LYS A 237 12.47 -6.47 -16.95
N THR A 238 12.37 -5.72 -15.85
CA THR A 238 11.13 -5.08 -15.40
C THR A 238 10.73 -3.90 -16.30
N TYR A 239 11.69 -3.07 -16.71
CA TYR A 239 11.42 -1.82 -17.45
C TYR A 239 11.63 -1.93 -18.96
N GLY A 240 12.02 -3.09 -19.49
CA GLY A 240 12.12 -3.34 -20.94
C GLY A 240 13.21 -2.52 -21.64
N GLY A 241 14.30 -2.22 -20.96
CA GLY A 241 15.48 -1.57 -21.59
C GLY A 241 15.32 -0.09 -21.90
N LYS A 242 14.38 0.63 -21.28
CA LYS A 242 14.35 2.10 -21.31
C LYS A 242 15.52 2.64 -20.49
N LEU A 243 16.65 2.81 -21.17
CA LEU A 243 17.98 3.11 -20.61
C LEU A 243 18.04 4.34 -19.67
N SER A 244 17.27 5.39 -19.93
CA SER A 244 17.35 6.62 -19.11
C SER A 244 16.85 6.48 -17.66
N LEU A 245 15.94 5.53 -17.41
CA LEU A 245 15.46 5.24 -16.06
C LEU A 245 16.45 4.33 -15.30
N LEU A 246 17.21 3.52 -16.03
CA LEU A 246 18.19 2.59 -15.47
C LEU A 246 19.46 3.32 -14.99
N ASP A 247 19.85 4.41 -15.63
CA ASP A 247 21.04 5.19 -15.23
C ASP A 247 20.83 5.82 -13.84
N HIS A 248 19.64 6.33 -13.53
CA HIS A 248 19.31 6.85 -12.21
C HIS A 248 19.23 5.75 -11.14
N ALA A 249 18.68 4.57 -11.49
CA ALA A 249 18.61 3.43 -10.58
C ALA A 249 20.00 2.82 -10.31
N ALA A 250 20.86 2.76 -11.31
CA ALA A 250 22.23 2.28 -11.16
C ALA A 250 23.07 3.21 -10.25
N GLU A 251 22.83 4.52 -10.29
CA GLU A 251 23.45 5.45 -9.35
C GLU A 251 22.95 5.27 -7.91
N ALA A 252 21.65 4.97 -7.71
CA ALA A 252 21.08 4.70 -6.40
C ALA A 252 21.64 3.41 -5.78
N VAL A 253 21.81 2.36 -6.59
CA VAL A 253 22.41 1.06 -6.16
C VAL A 253 23.91 1.23 -5.81
N ARG A 254 24.64 2.13 -6.46
CA ARG A 254 26.07 2.39 -6.17
C ARG A 254 26.31 3.25 -4.93
N ARG A 255 25.30 3.95 -4.44
CA ARG A 255 25.38 4.84 -3.27
C ARG A 255 24.90 4.20 -1.96
N GLY A 256 24.29 3.03 -2.00
CA GLY A 256 23.88 2.23 -0.84
C GLY A 256 24.83 1.07 -0.59
#